data_b3e0ef2e62d06fe54a6d354d7c8d983f
#
_entry.id   b3e0ef2e62d06fe54a6d354d7c8d983f
#
_cell.length_a   1.000
_cell.length_b   1.000
_cell.length_c   1.000
_cell.angle_alpha   90.00
_cell.angle_beta   90.00
_cell.angle_gamma   90.00
#
_symmetry.space_group_name_H-M   'P 1'
#
loop_
_entity.id
_entity.type
_entity.pdbx_description
1 polymer ?
#
loop_
_entity_poly.entity_id
_entity_poly.type
_entity_poly.pdbx_seq_one_letter_code
_entity_poly.pdbx_strand_id
1 'polypeptide(L)'
;MSNTIKYSLGVLGLLIILFLTNQRSQNSYNIVGEPIYTGSDDNVHRILFSEADKVLELVRSDTTWGITQADSFEVKENQVEKIFDRLLKVEQEMLISSKQEKWSKFGVDDSLGRHLRIFDINDNELLHYIFGNSGQDFQHNYIRKK
;
A
#
# COMPACT_ATOMS: atom_id res chain seq x y z
N MET A 1 17.72 -47.99 -18.11
CA MET A 1 16.91 -46.86 -18.54
C MET A 1 17.45 -46.31 -19.83
N SER A 2 16.63 -46.26 -20.90
CA SER A 2 17.01 -45.77 -22.21
C SER A 2 17.46 -44.30 -22.10
N ASN A 3 18.45 -43.88 -22.88
CA ASN A 3 18.90 -42.48 -22.90
C ASN A 3 17.77 -41.53 -23.26
N THR A 4 16.81 -41.97 -24.06
CA THR A 4 15.60 -41.21 -24.42
C THR A 4 14.76 -40.86 -23.17
N ILE A 5 14.61 -41.77 -22.22
CA ILE A 5 13.86 -41.54 -20.97
C ILE A 5 14.58 -40.52 -20.10
N LYS A 6 15.92 -40.55 -20.05
CA LYS A 6 16.70 -39.57 -19.28
C LYS A 6 16.55 -38.15 -19.85
N TYR A 7 16.58 -38.02 -21.17
CA TYR A 7 16.37 -36.70 -21.81
C TYR A 7 14.93 -36.18 -21.64
N SER A 8 13.91 -37.07 -21.74
CA SER A 8 12.51 -36.65 -21.54
C SER A 8 12.25 -36.20 -20.11
N LEU A 9 12.85 -36.88 -19.11
CA LEU A 9 12.76 -36.44 -17.71
C LEU A 9 13.47 -35.10 -17.47
N GLY A 10 14.61 -34.86 -18.12
CA GLY A 10 15.33 -33.59 -18.05
C GLY A 10 14.50 -32.42 -18.63
N VAL A 11 13.88 -32.63 -19.79
CA VAL A 11 12.99 -31.63 -20.41
C VAL A 11 11.77 -31.37 -19.57
N LEU A 12 11.15 -32.41 -19.01
CA LEU A 12 9.98 -32.26 -18.12
C LEU A 12 10.34 -31.45 -16.87
N GLY A 13 11.49 -31.73 -16.24
CA GLY A 13 11.98 -30.98 -15.08
C GLY A 13 12.18 -29.49 -15.40
N LEU A 14 12.76 -29.19 -16.56
CA LEU A 14 12.96 -27.81 -17.01
C LEU A 14 11.64 -27.09 -17.26
N LEU A 15 10.65 -27.74 -17.86
CA LEU A 15 9.30 -27.19 -18.04
C LEU A 15 8.59 -26.91 -16.72
N ILE A 16 8.73 -27.79 -15.73
CA ILE A 16 8.17 -27.56 -14.40
C ILE A 16 8.81 -26.35 -13.73
N ILE A 17 10.14 -26.21 -13.81
CA ILE A 17 10.84 -25.03 -13.24
C ILE A 17 10.38 -23.74 -13.92
N LEU A 18 10.29 -23.73 -15.25
CA LEU A 18 9.79 -22.57 -16.01
C LEU A 18 8.33 -22.24 -15.64
N PHE A 19 7.48 -23.23 -15.48
CA PHE A 19 6.10 -23.06 -15.07
C PHE A 19 6.01 -22.43 -13.66
N LEU A 20 6.76 -22.96 -12.69
CA LEU A 20 6.77 -22.46 -11.31
C LEU A 20 7.33 -21.02 -11.22
N THR A 21 8.37 -20.70 -11.99
CA THR A 21 8.90 -19.33 -12.04
C THR A 21 7.93 -18.35 -12.68
N ASN A 22 7.25 -18.78 -13.76
CA ASN A 22 6.23 -17.95 -14.40
C ASN A 22 5.00 -17.76 -13.51
N GLN A 23 4.56 -18.81 -12.81
CA GLN A 23 3.42 -18.71 -11.88
C GLN A 23 3.72 -17.76 -10.71
N ARG A 24 4.94 -17.78 -10.16
CA ARG A 24 5.36 -16.82 -9.12
C ARG A 24 5.35 -15.38 -9.63
N SER A 25 5.81 -15.18 -10.86
CA SER A 25 5.77 -13.85 -11.49
C SER A 25 4.34 -13.37 -11.72
N GLN A 26 3.43 -14.25 -12.14
CA GLN A 26 2.03 -13.88 -12.37
C GLN A 26 1.28 -13.59 -11.07
N ASN A 27 1.53 -14.32 -9.98
CA ASN A 27 0.90 -14.08 -8.69
C ASN A 27 1.26 -12.71 -8.09
N SER A 28 2.43 -12.17 -8.42
CA SER A 28 2.80 -10.81 -8.01
C SER A 28 2.01 -9.70 -8.72
N TYR A 29 1.27 -10.03 -9.78
CA TYR A 29 0.34 -9.11 -10.46
C TYR A 29 -1.12 -9.22 -9.98
N ASN A 30 -1.45 -10.25 -9.20
CA ASN A 30 -2.80 -10.49 -8.68
C ASN A 30 -2.97 -9.87 -7.27
N ILE A 31 -2.79 -8.56 -7.15
CA ILE A 31 -3.07 -7.81 -5.90
C ILE A 31 -4.53 -7.31 -5.93
N VAL A 32 -5.44 -8.06 -6.55
CA VAL A 32 -6.81 -7.62 -6.75
C VAL A 32 -7.62 -7.81 -5.48
N GLY A 33 -8.24 -6.73 -4.99
CA GLY A 33 -9.17 -6.76 -3.87
C GLY A 33 -8.53 -6.80 -2.47
N GLU A 34 -7.21 -6.62 -2.36
CA GLU A 34 -6.58 -6.47 -1.04
C GLU A 34 -6.68 -5.02 -0.55
N PRO A 35 -7.26 -4.77 0.63
CA PRO A 35 -7.27 -3.43 1.21
C PRO A 35 -5.83 -3.00 1.56
N ILE A 36 -5.58 -1.69 1.54
CA ILE A 36 -4.26 -1.14 1.87
C ILE A 36 -3.88 -1.39 3.34
N TYR A 37 -4.88 -1.59 4.21
CA TYR A 37 -4.71 -1.91 5.61
C TYR A 37 -5.61 -3.06 6.03
N THR A 38 -5.01 -4.11 6.61
CA THR A 38 -5.69 -5.33 7.07
C THR A 38 -5.65 -5.51 8.59
N GLY A 39 -5.02 -4.57 9.31
CA GLY A 39 -4.92 -4.61 10.76
C GLY A 39 -6.22 -4.18 11.44
N SER A 40 -6.25 -4.30 12.79
CA SER A 40 -7.35 -3.74 13.58
C SER A 40 -7.21 -2.23 13.73
N ASP A 41 -8.33 -1.51 13.64
CA ASP A 41 -8.39 -0.05 13.85
C ASP A 41 -7.94 0.34 15.26
N ASP A 42 -8.14 -0.56 16.24
CA ASP A 42 -7.71 -0.35 17.63
C ASP A 42 -6.18 -0.31 17.80
N ASN A 43 -5.45 -0.91 16.87
CA ASN A 43 -3.99 -0.88 16.89
C ASN A 43 -3.41 0.42 16.34
N VAL A 44 -4.24 1.25 15.71
CA VAL A 44 -3.80 2.54 15.16
C VAL A 44 -3.80 3.59 16.25
N HIS A 45 -2.62 4.13 16.55
CA HIS A 45 -2.44 5.16 17.57
C HIS A 45 -2.08 6.53 16.99
N ARG A 46 -1.38 6.54 15.85
CA ARG A 46 -0.97 7.78 15.18
C ARG A 46 -1.10 7.65 13.66
N ILE A 47 -1.65 8.70 13.05
CA ILE A 47 -1.82 8.80 11.59
C ILE A 47 -1.12 10.07 11.13
N LEU A 48 -0.21 9.94 10.17
CA LEU A 48 0.57 11.03 9.62
C LEU A 48 0.30 11.17 8.12
N PHE A 49 -0.19 12.35 7.75
CA PHE A 49 -0.29 12.78 6.36
C PHE A 49 0.80 13.80 6.08
N SER A 50 1.53 13.65 4.96
CA SER A 50 2.46 14.69 4.52
C SER A 50 2.45 14.86 3.01
N GLU A 51 2.52 16.12 2.55
CA GLU A 51 2.58 16.53 1.15
C GLU A 51 3.47 17.76 1.05
N ALA A 52 4.61 17.63 0.40
CA ALA A 52 5.65 18.66 0.38
C ALA A 52 5.99 19.14 1.80
N ASP A 53 5.82 20.44 2.09
CA ASP A 53 6.11 21.04 3.41
C ASP A 53 4.92 20.97 4.39
N LYS A 54 3.78 20.39 3.98
CA LYS A 54 2.60 20.27 4.83
C LYS A 54 2.58 18.94 5.54
N VAL A 55 2.35 19.00 6.83
CA VAL A 55 2.23 17.81 7.69
C VAL A 55 0.96 17.95 8.52
N LEU A 56 0.18 16.89 8.58
CA LEU A 56 -0.95 16.73 9.49
C LEU A 56 -0.75 15.43 10.26
N GLU A 57 -0.66 15.56 11.56
CA GLU A 57 -0.51 14.42 12.46
C GLU A 57 -1.71 14.34 13.40
N LEU A 58 -2.36 13.18 13.37
CA LEU A 58 -3.45 12.82 14.26
C LEU A 58 -2.91 11.82 15.28
N VAL A 59 -3.14 12.08 16.56
CA VAL A 59 -2.73 11.20 17.67
C VAL A 59 -3.95 10.83 18.49
N ARG A 60 -4.08 9.54 18.80
CA ARG A 60 -5.13 9.00 19.65
C ARG A 60 -4.77 9.20 21.12
N SER A 61 -5.68 9.77 21.88
CA SER A 61 -5.60 9.88 23.34
C SER A 61 -6.86 9.24 23.92
N ASP A 62 -6.71 8.06 24.51
CA ASP A 62 -7.82 7.21 24.97
C ASP A 62 -8.82 6.93 23.83
N THR A 63 -9.98 7.59 23.87
CA THR A 63 -11.08 7.42 22.89
C THR A 63 -11.17 8.57 21.88
N THR A 64 -10.37 9.62 22.03
CA THR A 64 -10.42 10.82 21.20
C THR A 64 -9.19 10.97 20.33
N TRP A 65 -9.32 11.79 19.28
CA TRP A 65 -8.20 12.10 18.37
C TRP A 65 -7.90 13.60 18.44
N GLY A 66 -6.63 13.93 18.58
CA GLY A 66 -6.11 15.30 18.54
C GLY A 66 -5.21 15.54 17.34
N ILE A 67 -5.01 16.82 16.99
CA ILE A 67 -4.05 17.29 15.98
C ILE A 67 -2.83 17.83 16.70
N THR A 68 -1.64 17.26 16.47
CA THR A 68 -0.41 17.66 17.17
C THR A 68 0.01 19.09 16.85
N GLN A 69 -0.26 19.58 15.62
CA GLN A 69 0.13 20.93 15.20
C GLN A 69 -0.79 22.03 15.72
N ALA A 70 -1.87 21.69 16.41
CA ALA A 70 -2.88 22.66 16.83
C ALA A 70 -3.59 22.22 18.12
N ASP A 71 -3.04 22.62 19.26
CA ASP A 71 -3.54 22.27 20.59
C ASP A 71 -5.02 22.63 20.85
N SER A 72 -5.60 23.48 20.01
CA SER A 72 -6.97 23.98 20.16
C SER A 72 -8.01 23.30 19.28
N PHE A 73 -7.64 22.36 18.45
CA PHE A 73 -8.55 21.71 17.51
C PHE A 73 -8.80 20.26 17.89
N GLU A 74 -10.01 19.98 18.32
CA GLU A 74 -10.50 18.62 18.42
C GLU A 74 -10.87 18.09 17.03
N VAL A 75 -10.44 16.88 16.73
CA VAL A 75 -10.83 16.20 15.50
C VAL A 75 -12.25 15.70 15.65
N LYS A 76 -13.13 16.08 14.72
CA LYS A 76 -14.49 15.55 14.72
C LYS A 76 -14.45 14.04 14.50
N GLU A 77 -15.07 13.29 15.38
CA GLU A 77 -15.13 11.82 15.37
C GLU A 77 -15.50 11.26 13.99
N ASN A 78 -16.52 11.82 13.35
CA ASN A 78 -16.96 11.39 12.01
C ASN A 78 -15.90 11.58 10.90
N GLN A 79 -14.86 12.40 11.11
CA GLN A 79 -13.77 12.53 10.12
C GLN A 79 -12.74 11.42 10.31
N VAL A 80 -12.48 11.02 11.54
CA VAL A 80 -11.60 9.88 11.83
C VAL A 80 -12.24 8.57 11.37
N GLU A 81 -13.53 8.36 11.64
CA GLU A 81 -14.29 7.22 11.12
C GLU A 81 -14.17 7.09 9.60
N LYS A 82 -14.21 8.20 8.85
CA LYS A 82 -14.02 8.18 7.40
C LYS A 82 -12.62 7.72 6.98
N ILE A 83 -11.59 7.97 7.78
CA ILE A 83 -10.24 7.46 7.50
C ILE A 83 -10.27 5.94 7.60
N PHE A 84 -10.83 5.39 8.67
CA PHE A 84 -10.92 3.95 8.88
C PHE A 84 -11.85 3.27 7.89
N ASP A 85 -13.05 3.82 7.69
CA ASP A 85 -14.09 3.17 6.89
C ASP A 85 -13.91 3.31 5.38
N ARG A 86 -13.18 4.31 4.93
CA ARG A 86 -13.01 4.59 3.50
C ARG A 86 -11.55 4.52 3.07
N LEU A 87 -10.68 5.35 3.67
CA LEU A 87 -9.30 5.46 3.19
C LEU A 87 -8.50 4.18 3.42
N LEU A 88 -8.61 3.57 4.60
CA LEU A 88 -7.86 2.37 4.94
C LEU A 88 -8.44 1.09 4.30
N LYS A 89 -9.70 1.13 3.89
CA LYS A 89 -10.38 0.04 3.17
C LYS A 89 -10.29 0.18 1.64
N VAL A 90 -9.52 1.15 1.14
CA VAL A 90 -9.25 1.22 -0.31
C VAL A 90 -8.59 -0.08 -0.76
N GLU A 91 -9.14 -0.69 -1.78
CA GLU A 91 -8.64 -1.93 -2.37
C GLU A 91 -7.66 -1.66 -3.50
N GLN A 92 -6.66 -2.51 -3.60
CA GLN A 92 -5.69 -2.50 -4.69
C GLN A 92 -6.27 -3.30 -5.87
N GLU A 93 -6.30 -2.71 -7.05
CA GLU A 93 -6.91 -3.37 -8.22
C GLU A 93 -5.90 -4.06 -9.11
N MET A 94 -4.82 -3.36 -9.48
CA MET A 94 -3.80 -3.93 -10.35
C MET A 94 -2.43 -3.29 -10.16
N LEU A 95 -1.39 -4.06 -10.43
CA LEU A 95 -0.03 -3.54 -10.51
C LEU A 95 0.19 -2.85 -11.87
N ILE A 96 0.37 -1.53 -11.86
CA ILE A 96 0.62 -0.74 -13.06
C ILE A 96 2.09 -0.81 -13.49
N SER A 97 3.01 -0.73 -12.54
CA SER A 97 4.45 -0.80 -12.80
C SER A 97 5.24 -1.01 -11.52
N SER A 98 6.27 -1.85 -11.59
CA SER A 98 7.29 -2.00 -10.54
C SER A 98 8.53 -1.13 -10.77
N LYS A 99 8.60 -0.37 -11.88
CA LYS A 99 9.78 0.37 -12.29
C LYS A 99 9.84 1.73 -11.59
N GLN A 100 10.91 1.98 -10.83
CA GLN A 100 11.14 3.23 -10.11
C GLN A 100 11.16 4.47 -11.02
N GLU A 101 11.69 4.36 -12.24
CA GLU A 101 11.73 5.44 -13.23
C GLU A 101 10.36 5.99 -13.62
N LYS A 102 9.29 5.24 -13.33
CA LYS A 102 7.90 5.64 -13.61
C LYS A 102 7.19 6.31 -12.43
N TRP A 103 7.79 6.32 -11.25
CA TRP A 103 7.11 6.83 -10.05
C TRP A 103 6.73 8.31 -10.18
N SER A 104 7.63 9.15 -10.69
CA SER A 104 7.33 10.58 -10.92
C SER A 104 6.20 10.78 -11.92
N LYS A 105 6.11 9.93 -12.97
CA LYS A 105 5.01 9.98 -13.94
C LYS A 105 3.64 9.78 -13.28
N PHE A 106 3.58 8.89 -12.28
CA PHE A 106 2.35 8.58 -11.55
C PHE A 106 2.16 9.44 -10.30
N GLY A 107 3.12 10.33 -9.99
CA GLY A 107 3.10 11.17 -8.80
C GLY A 107 3.27 10.41 -7.49
N VAL A 108 3.90 9.23 -7.53
CA VAL A 108 4.11 8.35 -6.36
C VAL A 108 5.58 8.30 -5.93
N ASP A 109 6.39 9.26 -6.36
CA ASP A 109 7.75 9.42 -5.84
C ASP A 109 7.76 10.05 -4.44
N ASP A 110 8.91 10.00 -3.78
CA ASP A 110 9.03 10.43 -2.39
C ASP A 110 8.91 11.97 -2.21
N SER A 111 9.01 12.75 -3.27
CA SER A 111 8.98 14.22 -3.21
C SER A 111 7.64 14.82 -3.63
N LEU A 112 6.95 14.22 -4.58
CA LEU A 112 5.70 14.73 -5.16
C LEU A 112 4.46 14.05 -4.60
N GLY A 113 4.61 12.82 -4.09
CA GLY A 113 3.50 12.02 -3.60
C GLY A 113 2.98 12.49 -2.24
N ARG A 114 1.72 12.18 -1.97
CA ARG A 114 1.08 12.37 -0.66
C ARG A 114 1.27 11.14 0.19
N HIS A 115 2.01 11.27 1.27
CA HIS A 115 2.32 10.16 2.16
C HIS A 115 1.22 9.96 3.19
N LEU A 116 0.84 8.71 3.40
CA LEU A 116 0.04 8.24 4.51
C LEU A 116 0.88 7.23 5.29
N ARG A 117 1.13 7.53 6.56
CA ARG A 117 1.82 6.63 7.49
C ARG A 117 0.96 6.39 8.71
N ILE A 118 0.95 5.17 9.18
CA ILE A 118 0.19 4.76 10.35
C ILE A 118 1.12 4.05 11.31
N PHE A 119 0.93 4.33 12.61
CA PHE A 119 1.77 3.81 13.67
C PHE A 119 0.94 3.24 14.81
N ASP A 120 1.49 2.24 15.49
CA ASP A 120 0.93 1.72 16.73
C ASP A 120 1.32 2.60 17.95
N ILE A 121 0.89 2.16 19.15
CA ILE A 121 1.20 2.85 20.41
C ILE A 121 2.70 2.86 20.76
N ASN A 122 3.47 1.92 20.23
CA ASN A 122 4.92 1.82 20.44
C ASN A 122 5.72 2.53 19.34
N ASP A 123 5.05 3.31 18.49
CA ASP A 123 5.64 4.04 17.37
C ASP A 123 6.19 3.14 16.24
N ASN A 124 5.76 1.86 16.19
CA ASN A 124 6.07 1.00 15.07
C ASN A 124 5.21 1.38 13.86
N GLU A 125 5.83 1.51 12.69
CA GLU A 125 5.13 1.80 11.45
C GLU A 125 4.33 0.56 10.98
N LEU A 126 3.01 0.68 10.97
CA LEU A 126 2.09 -0.36 10.52
C LEU A 126 1.84 -0.29 9.01
N LEU A 127 1.92 0.92 8.45
CA LEU A 127 1.61 1.18 7.05
C LEU A 127 2.32 2.43 6.56
N HIS A 128 2.85 2.37 5.32
CA HIS A 128 3.31 3.54 4.59
C HIS A 128 2.93 3.41 3.11
N TYR A 129 2.00 4.25 2.67
CA TYR A 129 1.62 4.39 1.27
C TYR A 129 1.84 5.82 0.78
N ILE A 130 2.16 5.92 -0.50
CA ILE A 130 2.26 7.20 -1.22
C ILE A 130 1.15 7.21 -2.26
N PHE A 131 0.28 8.22 -2.16
CA PHE A 131 -0.82 8.48 -3.08
C PHE A 131 -0.37 9.49 -4.13
N GLY A 132 -0.52 9.13 -5.38
CA GLY A 132 -0.13 9.94 -6.52
C GLY A 132 -1.33 10.59 -7.23
N ASN A 133 -1.17 10.71 -8.54
CA ASN A 133 -2.18 11.31 -9.42
C ASN A 133 -3.39 10.41 -9.57
N SER A 134 -4.52 11.00 -9.96
CA SER A 134 -5.69 10.26 -10.42
C SER A 134 -5.41 9.61 -11.78
N GLY A 135 -6.01 8.44 -12.01
CA GLY A 135 -6.04 7.81 -13.32
C GLY A 135 -6.79 8.66 -14.34
N GLN A 136 -6.72 8.26 -15.62
CA GLN A 136 -7.40 8.96 -16.71
C GLN A 136 -8.93 8.93 -16.60
N ASP A 137 -9.46 7.94 -15.91
CA ASP A 137 -10.88 7.74 -15.64
C ASP A 137 -11.41 8.53 -14.44
N PHE A 138 -10.53 9.18 -13.66
CA PHE A 138 -10.84 9.92 -12.42
C PHE A 138 -11.53 9.08 -11.33
N GLN A 139 -11.59 7.76 -11.48
CA GLN A 139 -12.18 6.83 -10.50
C GLN A 139 -11.10 6.12 -9.69
N HIS A 140 -9.90 5.97 -10.25
CA HIS A 140 -8.77 5.29 -9.65
C HIS A 140 -7.62 6.27 -9.36
N ASN A 141 -6.84 5.96 -8.35
CA ASN A 141 -5.63 6.72 -8.03
C ASN A 141 -4.42 5.78 -8.05
N TYR A 142 -3.27 6.32 -8.46
CA TYR A 142 -2.03 5.59 -8.33
C TYR A 142 -1.57 5.61 -6.88
N ILE A 143 -1.16 4.45 -6.38
CA ILE A 143 -0.59 4.31 -5.03
C ILE A 143 0.70 3.49 -5.09
N ARG A 144 1.59 3.73 -4.15
CA ARG A 144 2.81 2.96 -3.97
C ARG A 144 3.01 2.62 -2.49
N LYS A 145 3.22 1.35 -2.21
CA LYS A 145 3.67 0.90 -0.89
C LYS A 145 5.18 1.18 -0.76
N LYS A 146 5.59 1.74 0.35
CA LYS A 146 7.01 2.00 0.66
C LYS A 146 7.66 0.87 1.44
#